data_90cc61a972f0febe3b00d359ad7de163
#
_entry.id   90cc61a972f0febe3b00d359ad7de163
#
_cell.length_a   1.000
_cell.length_b   1.000
_cell.length_c   1.000
_cell.angle_alpha   90.00
_cell.angle_beta   90.00
_cell.angle_gamma   90.00
#
_symmetry.space_group_name_H-M   'P 1'
#
loop_
_entity.id
_entity.type
_entity.pdbx_description
1 polymer ?
#
loop_
_entity_poly.entity_id
_entity_poly.type
_entity_poly.pdbx_seq_one_letter_code
_entity_poly.pdbx_strand_id
1 'polypeptide(L)'
;FDTYGYLVIDLGLEEGFIDTLLSRVEPLYPAERRQNPTAPARVQDAWKTVDEVRQLAVLPVALAALEQLFGRAALPFQTLNFPIGTRQLTHSDTIHFNSIPKGFMAGVWVALEDIDASNGPLQYYPGSHKLQEYTMQDFGLEPGYENYRHYETHIQALIEAEALTPEFGAIKRGQALIWHANLLHGGAAQTDLSRSRHSQVTHYYFENCAYYTPMNSR
;
A
#
# COMPACT_ATOMS: atom_id res chain seq x y z
N PHE A 1 7.49 8.80 -12.44
CA PHE A 1 6.97 8.94 -11.07
C PHE A 1 6.37 10.32 -10.88
N ASP A 2 7.09 11.41 -11.19
CA ASP A 2 6.63 12.80 -11.02
C ASP A 2 5.33 13.14 -11.76
N THR A 3 5.06 12.47 -12.89
CA THR A 3 3.86 12.72 -13.67
C THR A 3 2.64 12.01 -13.09
N TYR A 4 2.79 10.77 -12.71
CA TYR A 4 1.68 9.87 -12.38
C TYR A 4 1.60 9.48 -10.90
N GLY A 5 2.68 9.64 -10.12
CA GLY A 5 2.73 9.31 -8.69
C GLY A 5 3.01 7.84 -8.39
N TYR A 6 3.28 7.03 -9.40
CA TYR A 6 3.61 5.61 -9.23
C TYR A 6 4.63 5.13 -10.25
N LEU A 7 5.23 3.99 -9.97
CA LEU A 7 6.18 3.28 -10.84
C LEU A 7 6.04 1.77 -10.62
N VAL A 8 6.03 1.00 -11.70
CA VAL A 8 6.10 -0.47 -11.62
C VAL A 8 7.52 -0.91 -11.97
N ILE A 9 8.08 -1.79 -11.14
CA ILE A 9 9.42 -2.38 -11.34
C ILE A 9 9.37 -3.90 -11.19
N ASP A 10 10.30 -4.59 -11.85
CA ASP A 10 10.58 -6.00 -11.59
C ASP A 10 11.62 -6.08 -10.46
N LEU A 11 11.37 -6.93 -9.47
CA LEU A 11 12.26 -7.06 -8.32
C LEU A 11 13.41 -8.06 -8.54
N GLY A 12 13.35 -8.86 -9.59
CA GLY A 12 14.37 -9.87 -9.89
C GLY A 12 14.53 -10.90 -8.77
N LEU A 13 13.42 -11.32 -8.16
CA LEU A 13 13.43 -12.25 -7.02
C LEU A 13 13.92 -13.63 -7.48
N GLU A 14 14.70 -14.29 -6.61
CA GLU A 14 15.17 -15.65 -6.85
C GLU A 14 14.00 -16.64 -6.91
N GLU A 15 14.19 -17.71 -7.71
CA GLU A 15 13.23 -18.79 -7.81
C GLU A 15 12.95 -19.41 -6.43
N GLY A 16 11.65 -19.63 -6.10
CA GLY A 16 11.22 -20.20 -4.83
C GLY A 16 11.18 -19.22 -3.65
N PHE A 17 11.73 -18.00 -3.78
CA PHE A 17 11.70 -17.01 -2.68
C PHE A 17 10.26 -16.70 -2.23
N ILE A 18 9.38 -16.39 -3.18
CA ILE A 18 7.96 -16.07 -2.90
C ILE A 18 7.24 -17.29 -2.28
N ASP A 19 7.50 -18.50 -2.75
CA ASP A 19 6.87 -19.71 -2.20
C ASP A 19 7.27 -19.93 -0.75
N THR A 20 8.54 -19.69 -0.44
CA THR A 20 9.05 -19.74 0.93
C THR A 20 8.36 -18.67 1.79
N LEU A 21 8.31 -17.42 1.33
CA LEU A 21 7.61 -16.33 2.03
C LEU A 21 6.15 -16.69 2.32
N LEU A 22 5.41 -17.13 1.30
CA LEU A 22 4.00 -17.51 1.46
C LEU A 22 3.81 -18.63 2.48
N SER A 23 4.65 -19.67 2.44
CA SER A 23 4.60 -20.78 3.40
C SER A 23 4.82 -20.34 4.85
N ARG A 24 5.65 -19.30 5.05
CA ARG A 24 5.97 -18.75 6.38
C ARG A 24 4.91 -17.79 6.90
N VAL A 25 4.25 -17.05 6.01
CA VAL A 25 3.22 -16.07 6.39
C VAL A 25 1.85 -16.72 6.57
N GLU A 26 1.53 -17.77 5.82
CA GLU A 26 0.20 -18.43 5.85
C GLU A 26 -0.24 -18.84 7.28
N PRO A 27 0.61 -19.40 8.15
CA PRO A 27 0.22 -19.72 9.53
C PRO A 27 -0.12 -18.52 10.42
N LEU A 28 0.31 -17.32 10.03
CA LEU A 28 0.11 -16.07 10.79
C LEU A 28 -1.25 -15.42 10.52
N TYR A 29 -1.96 -15.83 9.45
CA TYR A 29 -3.31 -15.31 9.21
C TYR A 29 -4.30 -15.84 10.25
N PRO A 30 -5.36 -15.05 10.56
CA PRO A 30 -6.39 -15.46 11.51
C PRO A 30 -6.98 -16.84 11.18
N ALA A 31 -7.19 -17.66 12.21
CA ALA A 31 -7.69 -19.03 12.03
C ALA A 31 -9.08 -19.09 11.38
N GLU A 32 -9.90 -18.06 11.56
CA GLU A 32 -11.22 -17.90 10.95
C GLU A 32 -11.17 -17.93 9.43
N ARG A 33 -10.02 -17.53 8.83
CA ARG A 33 -9.80 -17.61 7.39
C ARG A 33 -9.89 -19.05 6.84
N ARG A 34 -9.56 -20.06 7.66
CA ARG A 34 -9.69 -21.47 7.25
C ARG A 34 -11.14 -21.87 6.99
N GLN A 35 -12.09 -21.19 7.67
CA GLN A 35 -13.53 -21.42 7.52
C GLN A 35 -14.14 -20.49 6.47
N ASN A 36 -13.59 -19.30 6.31
CA ASN A 36 -14.00 -18.30 5.33
C ASN A 36 -12.77 -17.74 4.59
N PRO A 37 -12.29 -18.40 3.53
CA PRO A 37 -11.10 -17.96 2.77
C PRO A 37 -11.23 -16.58 2.12
N THR A 38 -12.45 -16.09 1.93
CA THR A 38 -12.75 -14.77 1.33
C THR A 38 -12.90 -13.67 2.36
N ALA A 39 -12.78 -13.96 3.66
CA ALA A 39 -12.80 -12.95 4.70
C ALA A 39 -11.57 -12.06 4.60
N PRO A 40 -11.73 -10.73 4.71
CA PRO A 40 -10.60 -9.82 4.76
C PRO A 40 -9.64 -10.21 5.90
N ALA A 41 -8.36 -10.34 5.56
CA ALA A 41 -7.32 -10.66 6.53
C ALA A 41 -6.04 -9.93 6.17
N ARG A 42 -5.25 -9.60 7.17
CA ARG A 42 -3.89 -9.10 7.02
C ARG A 42 -3.03 -9.49 8.20
N VAL A 43 -1.75 -9.65 7.97
CA VAL A 43 -0.73 -9.73 9.02
C VAL A 43 0.07 -8.44 8.96
N GLN A 44 0.10 -7.71 10.07
CA GLN A 44 0.92 -6.52 10.21
C GLN A 44 2.25 -6.89 10.84
N ASP A 45 3.33 -6.31 10.30
CA ASP A 45 4.69 -6.44 10.81
C ASP A 45 5.21 -7.89 10.91
N ALA A 46 4.82 -8.74 9.95
CA ALA A 46 5.35 -10.10 9.87
C ALA A 46 6.89 -10.13 9.75
N TRP A 47 7.53 -9.05 9.28
CA TRP A 47 8.99 -8.91 9.22
C TRP A 47 9.71 -9.09 10.55
N LYS A 48 8.98 -8.96 11.68
CA LYS A 48 9.53 -9.18 13.02
C LYS A 48 9.82 -10.67 13.31
N THR A 49 9.15 -11.57 12.60
CA THR A 49 9.20 -13.02 12.84
C THR A 49 9.46 -13.85 11.58
N VAL A 50 9.31 -13.27 10.39
CA VAL A 50 9.52 -13.93 9.10
C VAL A 50 10.63 -13.22 8.34
N ASP A 51 11.74 -13.91 8.14
CA ASP A 51 12.93 -13.35 7.53
C ASP A 51 12.70 -12.95 6.07
N GLU A 52 11.93 -13.73 5.31
CA GLU A 52 11.63 -13.45 3.89
C GLU A 52 10.80 -12.16 3.74
N VAL A 53 9.88 -11.86 4.67
CA VAL A 53 9.14 -10.60 4.71
C VAL A 53 10.10 -9.43 4.95
N ARG A 54 11.07 -9.60 5.86
CA ARG A 54 12.10 -8.59 6.13
C ARG A 54 13.03 -8.41 4.94
N GLN A 55 13.51 -9.50 4.33
CA GLN A 55 14.37 -9.45 3.15
C GLN A 55 13.68 -8.69 2.01
N LEU A 56 12.39 -8.96 1.77
CA LEU A 56 11.62 -8.24 0.75
C LEU A 56 11.48 -6.74 1.07
N ALA A 57 11.30 -6.39 2.35
CA ALA A 57 11.19 -4.99 2.79
C ALA A 57 12.50 -4.19 2.64
N VAL A 58 13.67 -4.86 2.65
CA VAL A 58 14.98 -4.23 2.50
C VAL A 58 15.69 -4.65 1.20
N LEU A 59 14.93 -5.10 0.22
CA LEU A 59 15.48 -5.59 -1.04
C LEU A 59 16.26 -4.47 -1.75
N PRO A 60 17.55 -4.67 -2.10
CA PRO A 60 18.39 -3.61 -2.65
C PRO A 60 17.83 -2.90 -3.87
N VAL A 61 17.17 -3.62 -4.80
CA VAL A 61 16.58 -3.03 -6.00
C VAL A 61 15.42 -2.08 -5.64
N ALA A 62 14.60 -2.42 -4.66
CA ALA A 62 13.51 -1.56 -4.19
C ALA A 62 14.04 -0.32 -3.45
N LEU A 63 15.03 -0.49 -2.56
CA LEU A 63 15.66 0.62 -1.85
C LEU A 63 16.37 1.58 -2.80
N ALA A 64 17.10 1.07 -3.80
CA ALA A 64 17.77 1.89 -4.80
C ALA A 64 16.77 2.68 -5.68
N ALA A 65 15.64 2.06 -6.06
CA ALA A 65 14.58 2.74 -6.77
C ALA A 65 13.98 3.88 -5.92
N LEU A 66 13.69 3.62 -4.65
CA LEU A 66 13.18 4.64 -3.73
C LEU A 66 14.17 5.79 -3.52
N GLU A 67 15.45 5.48 -3.33
CA GLU A 67 16.51 6.49 -3.18
C GLU A 67 16.64 7.36 -4.44
N GLN A 68 16.56 6.75 -5.62
CA GLN A 68 16.56 7.49 -6.90
C GLN A 68 15.33 8.41 -7.03
N LEU A 69 14.15 7.95 -6.61
CA LEU A 69 12.90 8.70 -6.72
C LEU A 69 12.83 9.88 -5.73
N PHE A 70 13.33 9.69 -4.51
CA PHE A 70 13.17 10.65 -3.42
C PHE A 70 14.46 11.41 -3.05
N GLY A 71 15.63 11.00 -3.59
CA GLY A 71 16.92 11.61 -3.30
C GLY A 71 17.40 11.43 -1.85
N ARG A 72 16.85 10.44 -1.12
CA ARG A 72 17.15 10.13 0.28
C ARG A 72 17.08 8.64 0.52
N ALA A 73 17.85 8.12 1.46
CA ALA A 73 17.77 6.71 1.84
C ALA A 73 16.39 6.37 2.44
N ALA A 74 15.81 5.27 1.97
CA ALA A 74 14.51 4.81 2.41
C ALA A 74 14.61 3.97 3.69
N LEU A 75 13.69 4.19 4.62
CA LEU A 75 13.60 3.56 5.93
C LEU A 75 12.27 2.79 6.04
N PRO A 76 12.25 1.45 5.88
CA PRO A 76 11.03 0.68 6.06
C PRO A 76 10.56 0.77 7.51
N PHE A 77 9.26 0.97 7.75
CA PHE A 77 8.72 1.09 9.11
C PHE A 77 7.50 0.20 9.37
N GLN A 78 6.85 -0.31 8.34
CA GLN A 78 5.69 -1.19 8.48
C GLN A 78 5.64 -2.17 7.32
N THR A 79 5.25 -3.42 7.59
CA THR A 79 4.86 -4.40 6.57
C THR A 79 3.44 -4.88 6.77
N LEU A 80 2.71 -5.09 5.66
CA LEU A 80 1.37 -5.65 5.65
C LEU A 80 1.33 -6.78 4.63
N ASN A 81 0.99 -7.98 5.07
CA ASN A 81 0.81 -9.13 4.18
C ASN A 81 -0.69 -9.45 4.06
N PHE A 82 -1.14 -9.61 2.83
CA PHE A 82 -2.54 -9.84 2.49
C PHE A 82 -2.70 -11.14 1.70
N PRO A 83 -3.67 -12.01 2.04
CA PRO A 83 -3.97 -13.22 1.28
C PRO A 83 -5.03 -13.00 0.20
N ILE A 84 -5.80 -11.90 0.31
CA ILE A 84 -6.88 -11.51 -0.61
C ILE A 84 -6.95 -9.99 -0.74
N GLY A 85 -7.70 -9.49 -1.73
CA GLY A 85 -7.97 -8.06 -1.92
C GLY A 85 -8.71 -7.46 -0.72
N THR A 86 -8.26 -6.27 -0.26
CA THR A 86 -8.82 -5.63 0.94
C THR A 86 -10.18 -5.00 0.71
N ARG A 87 -10.49 -4.60 -0.51
CA ARG A 87 -11.64 -3.75 -0.85
C ARG A 87 -11.67 -2.45 -0.05
N GLN A 88 -10.51 -1.99 0.40
CA GLN A 88 -10.39 -0.74 1.14
C GLN A 88 -10.81 0.41 0.23
N LEU A 89 -11.62 1.33 0.77
CA LEU A 89 -12.03 2.52 0.04
C LEU A 89 -10.81 3.39 -0.28
N THR A 90 -10.94 4.18 -1.33
CA THR A 90 -9.86 5.06 -1.80
C THR A 90 -9.49 6.08 -0.75
N HIS A 91 -8.19 6.23 -0.51
CA HIS A 91 -7.59 7.12 0.46
C HIS A 91 -6.20 7.56 -0.01
N SER A 92 -5.61 8.52 0.67
CA SER A 92 -4.19 8.84 0.62
C SER A 92 -3.53 8.30 1.89
N ASP A 93 -2.32 7.74 1.78
CA ASP A 93 -1.56 7.30 2.96
C ASP A 93 -1.16 8.45 3.87
N THR A 94 -1.11 9.69 3.35
CA THR A 94 -0.76 10.89 4.13
C THR A 94 -1.69 11.15 5.30
N ILE A 95 -2.91 10.57 5.30
CA ILE A 95 -3.82 10.64 6.44
C ILE A 95 -3.37 9.75 7.60
N HIS A 96 -2.66 8.67 7.32
CA HIS A 96 -2.14 7.73 8.31
C HIS A 96 -0.71 8.05 8.72
N PHE A 97 0.14 8.37 7.74
CA PHE A 97 1.58 8.54 7.89
C PHE A 97 2.04 9.74 7.08
N ASN A 98 2.69 10.70 7.73
CA ASN A 98 3.19 11.88 7.05
C ASN A 98 4.58 12.27 7.55
N SER A 99 5.23 13.20 6.85
CA SER A 99 6.58 13.65 7.12
C SER A 99 6.73 15.16 7.05
N ILE A 100 7.79 15.67 7.68
CA ILE A 100 8.25 17.04 7.54
C ILE A 100 9.73 16.99 7.10
N PRO A 101 10.08 17.48 5.89
CA PRO A 101 9.18 18.07 4.89
C PRO A 101 8.18 17.06 4.34
N LYS A 102 7.06 17.57 3.79
CA LYS A 102 6.01 16.75 3.18
C LYS A 102 6.53 15.97 1.95
N GLY A 103 5.83 14.87 1.61
CA GLY A 103 6.12 14.07 0.42
C GLY A 103 7.21 13.01 0.60
N PHE A 104 7.77 12.83 1.80
CA PHE A 104 8.79 11.82 2.08
C PHE A 104 8.21 10.60 2.82
N MET A 105 7.20 10.02 2.19
CA MET A 105 6.66 8.69 2.53
C MET A 105 6.24 8.00 1.24
N ALA A 106 6.44 6.71 1.16
CA ALA A 106 6.08 5.88 0.01
C ALA A 106 5.57 4.51 0.45
N GLY A 107 4.71 3.91 -0.37
CA GLY A 107 4.35 2.51 -0.28
C GLY A 107 4.95 1.71 -1.45
N VAL A 108 5.32 0.48 -1.15
CA VAL A 108 5.75 -0.51 -2.16
C VAL A 108 4.87 -1.74 -2.00
N TRP A 109 4.03 -1.99 -3.01
CA TRP A 109 3.16 -3.15 -3.06
C TRP A 109 3.73 -4.20 -3.99
N VAL A 110 4.07 -5.35 -3.44
CA VAL A 110 4.67 -6.48 -4.16
C VAL A 110 3.61 -7.53 -4.42
N ALA A 111 3.46 -7.93 -5.68
CA ALA A 111 2.63 -9.04 -6.09
C ALA A 111 3.33 -10.37 -5.76
N LEU A 112 2.73 -11.19 -4.91
CA LEU A 112 3.24 -12.51 -4.56
C LEU A 112 2.60 -13.63 -5.41
N GLU A 113 1.72 -13.24 -6.31
CA GLU A 113 1.10 -14.04 -7.38
C GLU A 113 0.73 -13.12 -8.55
N ASP A 114 0.32 -13.66 -9.69
CA ASP A 114 -0.17 -12.84 -10.80
C ASP A 114 -1.48 -12.15 -10.41
N ILE A 115 -1.50 -10.84 -10.58
CA ILE A 115 -2.64 -9.98 -10.25
C ILE A 115 -3.26 -9.45 -11.53
N ASP A 116 -4.59 -9.57 -11.62
CA ASP A 116 -5.40 -9.10 -12.75
C ASP A 116 -6.73 -8.52 -12.28
N ALA A 117 -7.59 -8.14 -13.22
CA ALA A 117 -8.88 -7.52 -12.92
C ALA A 117 -9.82 -8.40 -12.08
N SER A 118 -9.61 -9.73 -12.05
CA SER A 118 -10.52 -10.67 -11.40
C SER A 118 -10.23 -10.92 -9.93
N ASN A 119 -8.97 -10.80 -9.51
CA ASN A 119 -8.57 -11.13 -8.14
C ASN A 119 -8.39 -9.93 -7.19
N GLY A 120 -8.95 -8.76 -7.55
CA GLY A 120 -8.97 -7.60 -6.67
C GLY A 120 -7.64 -6.82 -6.65
N PRO A 121 -7.23 -6.24 -7.79
CA PRO A 121 -6.01 -5.46 -7.89
C PRO A 121 -6.05 -4.20 -7.02
N LEU A 122 -4.90 -3.57 -6.86
CA LEU A 122 -4.82 -2.20 -6.37
C LEU A 122 -5.52 -1.28 -7.39
N GLN A 123 -6.41 -0.42 -6.93
CA GLN A 123 -6.98 0.68 -7.71
C GLN A 123 -6.28 1.96 -7.29
N TYR A 124 -5.86 2.79 -8.26
CA TYR A 124 -5.20 4.06 -7.98
C TYR A 124 -5.52 5.10 -9.05
N TYR A 125 -5.29 6.37 -8.73
CA TYR A 125 -5.65 7.50 -9.59
C TYR A 125 -4.39 8.26 -10.02
N PRO A 126 -3.86 8.01 -11.24
CA PRO A 126 -2.64 8.64 -11.74
C PRO A 126 -2.70 10.16 -11.69
N GLY A 127 -1.64 10.78 -11.17
CA GLY A 127 -1.55 12.24 -11.04
C GLY A 127 -2.19 12.83 -9.79
N SER A 128 -3.03 12.07 -9.07
CA SER A 128 -3.70 12.55 -7.85
C SER A 128 -2.75 12.93 -6.71
N HIS A 129 -1.51 12.42 -6.72
CA HIS A 129 -0.48 12.81 -5.75
C HIS A 129 -0.12 14.30 -5.81
N LYS A 130 -0.47 15.01 -6.90
CA LYS A 130 -0.28 16.45 -7.06
C LYS A 130 -1.38 17.29 -6.44
N LEU A 131 -2.49 16.67 -6.05
CA LEU A 131 -3.56 17.35 -5.31
C LEU A 131 -3.05 17.74 -3.92
N GLN A 132 -3.78 18.63 -3.27
CA GLN A 132 -3.52 18.96 -1.87
C GLN A 132 -3.50 17.69 -1.02
N GLU A 133 -2.59 17.61 -0.05
CA GLU A 133 -2.64 16.61 1.00
C GLU A 133 -3.78 16.98 1.97
N TYR A 134 -4.91 16.31 1.83
CA TYR A 134 -6.08 16.56 2.66
C TYR A 134 -5.93 15.89 4.03
N THR A 135 -6.23 16.65 5.05
CA THR A 135 -6.29 16.20 6.44
C THR A 135 -7.75 16.11 6.92
N MET A 136 -7.98 15.57 8.10
CA MET A 136 -9.30 15.58 8.71
C MET A 136 -9.85 17.01 8.88
N GLN A 137 -9.00 17.95 9.28
CA GLN A 137 -9.38 19.34 9.51
C GLN A 137 -9.82 20.06 8.23
N ASP A 138 -9.27 19.71 7.07
CA ASP A 138 -9.69 20.29 5.77
C ASP A 138 -11.15 19.94 5.46
N PHE A 139 -11.65 18.85 6.04
CA PHE A 139 -13.05 18.42 5.92
C PHE A 139 -13.92 18.78 7.15
N GLY A 140 -13.39 19.59 8.08
CA GLY A 140 -14.08 19.95 9.31
C GLY A 140 -14.24 18.80 10.30
N LEU A 141 -13.37 17.80 10.23
CA LEU A 141 -13.39 16.62 11.09
C LEU A 141 -12.25 16.70 12.11
N GLU A 142 -12.53 16.20 13.34
CA GLU A 142 -11.47 15.97 14.32
C GLU A 142 -10.61 14.75 13.94
N PRO A 143 -9.28 14.78 14.17
CA PRO A 143 -8.42 13.62 13.97
C PRO A 143 -8.87 12.45 14.83
N GLY A 144 -8.98 11.27 14.22
CA GLY A 144 -9.38 10.05 14.91
C GLY A 144 -9.97 9.02 13.96
N TYR A 145 -9.75 7.73 14.25
CA TYR A 145 -10.24 6.64 13.41
C TYR A 145 -11.77 6.53 13.40
N GLU A 146 -12.45 7.08 14.40
CA GLU A 146 -13.91 7.18 14.44
C GLU A 146 -14.47 8.03 13.29
N ASN A 147 -13.71 9.01 12.82
CA ASN A 147 -14.07 9.89 11.71
C ASN A 147 -13.56 9.41 10.35
N TYR A 148 -12.79 8.32 10.30
CA TYR A 148 -12.10 7.88 9.08
C TYR A 148 -13.06 7.60 7.92
N ARG A 149 -14.26 7.05 8.20
CA ARG A 149 -15.26 6.81 7.16
C ARG A 149 -15.80 8.11 6.54
N HIS A 150 -15.88 9.18 7.31
CA HIS A 150 -16.26 10.49 6.78
C HIS A 150 -15.17 11.04 5.86
N TYR A 151 -13.90 10.89 6.24
CA TYR A 151 -12.76 11.20 5.36
C TYR A 151 -12.85 10.44 4.03
N GLU A 152 -13.08 9.13 4.06
CA GLU A 152 -13.23 8.31 2.85
C GLU A 152 -14.38 8.82 1.95
N THR A 153 -15.49 9.26 2.53
CA THR A 153 -16.61 9.86 1.79
C THR A 153 -16.19 11.17 1.09
N HIS A 154 -15.43 12.02 1.77
CA HIS A 154 -14.91 13.25 1.17
C HIS A 154 -13.91 12.97 0.04
N ILE A 155 -13.07 11.95 0.18
CA ILE A 155 -12.17 11.53 -0.90
C ILE A 155 -12.95 11.04 -2.13
N GLN A 156 -14.05 10.31 -1.95
CA GLN A 156 -14.91 9.91 -3.07
C GLN A 156 -15.53 11.14 -3.78
N ALA A 157 -16.04 12.11 -3.03
CA ALA A 157 -16.55 13.35 -3.61
C ALA A 157 -15.45 14.15 -4.36
N LEU A 158 -14.22 14.15 -3.85
CA LEU A 158 -13.07 14.76 -4.52
C LEU A 158 -12.75 14.06 -5.85
N ILE A 159 -12.74 12.73 -5.87
CA ILE A 159 -12.51 11.96 -7.12
C ILE A 159 -13.53 12.32 -8.18
N GLU A 160 -14.81 12.46 -7.82
CA GLU A 160 -15.88 12.86 -8.72
C GLU A 160 -15.72 14.32 -9.20
N ALA A 161 -15.42 15.24 -8.29
CA ALA A 161 -15.26 16.66 -8.59
C ALA A 161 -14.07 16.93 -9.52
N GLU A 162 -12.96 16.23 -9.34
CA GLU A 162 -11.74 16.32 -10.15
C GLU A 162 -11.80 15.43 -11.41
N ALA A 163 -12.91 14.69 -11.61
CA ALA A 163 -13.12 13.75 -12.72
C ALA A 163 -11.94 12.77 -12.90
N LEU A 164 -11.39 12.28 -11.79
CA LEU A 164 -10.26 11.37 -11.80
C LEU A 164 -10.65 9.99 -12.33
N THR A 165 -9.83 9.44 -13.21
CA THR A 165 -10.06 8.09 -13.77
C THR A 165 -9.12 7.09 -13.11
N PRO A 166 -9.65 5.98 -12.57
CA PRO A 166 -8.81 4.97 -11.93
C PRO A 166 -8.06 4.11 -12.95
N GLU A 167 -6.86 3.69 -12.53
CA GLU A 167 -6.12 2.58 -13.12
C GLU A 167 -6.06 1.41 -12.13
N PHE A 168 -5.72 0.23 -12.65
CA PHE A 168 -5.69 -1.00 -11.86
C PHE A 168 -4.33 -1.68 -11.97
N GLY A 169 -3.76 -2.05 -10.83
CA GLY A 169 -2.46 -2.69 -10.71
C GLY A 169 -2.48 -4.15 -11.15
N ALA A 170 -2.70 -4.38 -12.46
CA ALA A 170 -2.49 -5.69 -13.07
C ALA A 170 -0.99 -5.90 -13.28
N ILE A 171 -0.35 -6.58 -12.32
CA ILE A 171 1.10 -6.81 -12.31
C ILE A 171 1.42 -8.29 -12.07
N LYS A 172 2.58 -8.71 -12.53
CA LYS A 172 3.04 -10.11 -12.44
C LYS A 172 3.64 -10.41 -11.08
N ARG A 173 3.59 -11.67 -10.69
CA ARG A 173 4.31 -12.20 -9.53
C ARG A 173 5.77 -11.76 -9.56
N GLY A 174 6.25 -11.17 -8.45
CA GLY A 174 7.61 -10.64 -8.32
C GLY A 174 7.78 -9.20 -8.79
N GLN A 175 6.75 -8.59 -9.38
CA GLN A 175 6.74 -7.15 -9.65
C GLN A 175 6.25 -6.35 -8.44
N ALA A 176 6.68 -5.10 -8.37
CA ALA A 176 6.25 -4.15 -7.35
C ALA A 176 5.70 -2.88 -7.98
N LEU A 177 4.65 -2.34 -7.38
CA LEU A 177 4.15 -1.00 -7.64
C LEU A 177 4.56 -0.11 -6.47
N ILE A 178 5.38 0.90 -6.76
CA ILE A 178 5.80 1.96 -5.83
C ILE A 178 4.84 3.13 -5.99
N TRP A 179 4.30 3.67 -4.90
CA TRP A 179 3.47 4.87 -4.97
C TRP A 179 3.92 5.96 -4.01
N HIS A 180 3.69 7.20 -4.41
CA HIS A 180 3.83 8.38 -3.55
C HIS A 180 2.72 8.39 -2.50
N ALA A 181 3.03 8.75 -1.26
CA ALA A 181 2.08 8.73 -0.14
C ALA A 181 0.75 9.43 -0.43
N ASN A 182 0.78 10.53 -1.19
CA ASN A 182 -0.43 11.28 -1.56
C ASN A 182 -1.15 10.73 -2.79
N LEU A 183 -0.69 9.65 -3.41
CA LEU A 183 -1.44 9.01 -4.50
C LEU A 183 -2.73 8.42 -3.93
N LEU A 184 -3.87 8.84 -4.46
CA LEU A 184 -5.16 8.25 -4.10
C LEU A 184 -5.21 6.82 -4.59
N HIS A 185 -5.43 5.87 -3.68
CA HIS A 185 -5.47 4.45 -3.98
C HIS A 185 -6.38 3.67 -3.03
N GLY A 186 -6.74 2.46 -3.42
CA GLY A 186 -7.60 1.57 -2.64
C GLY A 186 -7.58 0.16 -3.21
N GLY A 187 -8.46 -0.70 -2.72
CA GLY A 187 -8.61 -2.07 -3.21
C GLY A 187 -9.81 -2.22 -4.13
N ALA A 188 -9.59 -2.62 -5.38
CA ALA A 188 -10.67 -2.96 -6.29
C ALA A 188 -11.47 -4.18 -5.80
N ALA A 189 -12.71 -4.30 -6.28
CA ALA A 189 -13.52 -5.47 -6.00
C ALA A 189 -12.91 -6.72 -6.62
N GLN A 190 -12.87 -7.80 -5.85
CA GLN A 190 -12.54 -9.12 -6.37
C GLN A 190 -13.80 -9.71 -7.01
N THR A 191 -13.74 -10.08 -8.28
CA THR A 191 -14.86 -10.67 -9.03
C THR A 191 -14.82 -12.19 -9.06
N ASP A 192 -13.63 -12.78 -9.02
CA ASP A 192 -13.46 -14.23 -8.85
C ASP A 192 -13.06 -14.54 -7.40
N LEU A 193 -14.06 -14.89 -6.59
CA LEU A 193 -13.89 -15.20 -5.17
C LEU A 193 -13.18 -16.52 -4.89
N SER A 194 -12.94 -17.35 -5.92
CA SER A 194 -12.16 -18.59 -5.78
C SER A 194 -10.65 -18.35 -5.77
N ARG A 195 -10.21 -17.19 -6.21
CA ARG A 195 -8.79 -16.82 -6.29
C ARG A 195 -8.30 -16.14 -5.03
N SER A 196 -7.03 -16.33 -4.75
CA SER A 196 -6.27 -15.51 -3.80
C SER A 196 -5.81 -14.18 -4.44
N ARG A 197 -5.26 -13.31 -3.63
CA ARG A 197 -4.52 -12.13 -4.06
C ARG A 197 -3.42 -11.84 -3.02
N HIS A 198 -2.43 -12.74 -2.98
CA HIS A 198 -1.30 -12.61 -2.09
C HIS A 198 -0.43 -11.41 -2.46
N SER A 199 -0.15 -10.57 -1.49
CA SER A 199 0.71 -9.40 -1.66
C SER A 199 1.35 -8.97 -0.35
N GLN A 200 2.47 -8.25 -0.46
CA GLN A 200 3.09 -7.55 0.65
C GLN A 200 3.13 -6.07 0.34
N VAL A 201 2.69 -5.23 1.27
CA VAL A 201 2.98 -3.79 1.28
C VAL A 201 4.10 -3.54 2.28
N THR A 202 5.05 -2.72 1.90
CA THR A 202 6.02 -2.12 2.82
C THR A 202 5.91 -0.61 2.72
N HIS A 203 5.76 0.07 3.86
CA HIS A 203 5.76 1.52 3.93
C HIS A 203 7.14 2.03 4.35
N TYR A 204 7.56 3.12 3.71
CA TYR A 204 8.87 3.72 3.90
C TYR A 204 8.76 5.20 4.25
N TYR A 205 9.50 5.61 5.26
CA TYR A 205 9.94 6.98 5.45
C TYR A 205 11.31 7.19 4.81
N PHE A 206 11.83 8.39 4.88
CA PHE A 206 13.13 8.73 4.30
C PHE A 206 13.99 9.48 5.31
N GLU A 207 15.31 9.34 5.22
CA GLU A 207 16.25 10.02 6.11
C GLU A 207 16.06 11.54 6.10
N ASN A 208 16.47 12.18 7.19
CA ASN A 208 16.40 13.63 7.38
C ASN A 208 14.98 14.22 7.31
N CYS A 209 14.00 13.48 7.82
CA CYS A 209 12.62 13.91 7.99
C CYS A 209 12.17 13.71 9.44
N ALA A 210 11.24 14.53 9.91
CA ALA A 210 10.42 14.20 11.07
C ALA A 210 9.17 13.44 10.62
N TYR A 211 8.73 12.45 11.38
CA TYR A 211 7.60 11.59 11.05
C TYR A 211 6.48 11.74 12.07
N TYR A 212 5.24 11.68 11.59
CA TYR A 212 4.09 11.73 12.47
C TYR A 212 2.90 10.95 11.88
N THR A 213 1.93 10.64 12.75
CA THR A 213 0.70 9.92 12.39
C THR A 213 -0.48 10.87 12.58
N PRO A 214 -0.99 11.52 11.51
CA PRO A 214 -2.01 12.58 11.61
C PRO A 214 -3.26 12.19 12.42
N MET A 215 -3.66 10.93 12.35
CA MET A 215 -4.84 10.41 13.07
C MET A 215 -4.63 10.30 14.59
N ASN A 216 -3.38 10.24 15.06
CA ASN A 216 -3.03 10.03 16.47
C ASN A 216 -2.23 11.19 17.07
N SER A 217 -1.66 12.05 16.23
CA SER A 217 -0.85 13.21 16.67
C SER A 217 -1.77 14.40 16.91
N ARG A 218 -1.83 14.87 18.16
CA ARG A 218 -2.58 16.07 18.58
C ARG A 218 -1.64 17.23 18.83
#